data_4343c1d0fa626c8ddca65a8a083d4afe
#
_entry.id   4343c1d0fa626c8ddca65a8a083d4afe
#
_cell.length_a   1.000
_cell.length_b   1.000
_cell.length_c   1.000
_cell.angle_alpha   90.00
_cell.angle_beta   90.00
_cell.angle_gamma   90.00
#
_symmetry.space_group_name_H-M   'P 1'
#
loop_
_entity.id
_entity.type
_entity.pdbx_description
1 polymer ?
#
loop_
_entity_poly.entity_id
_entity_poly.type
_entity_poly.pdbx_seq_one_letter_code
_entity_poly.pdbx_strand_id
1 'polypeptide(L)'
;MKIDTGLFNHMVLQRNTKNVSEAGFSGHCAASGPLTATVRLGKKIVKGFANATVGSAARGNMQGTLKGLPVGGPYEIELNAGEETLTIKDVLVGDVWLLGGQSNMQGCALFPKSRLATDPLVRAFFMDDRWATAKDTIHNMWECVDQVHVDISGGKRPAKPDADWGVCPGPAFGNELRRLTRIPQGLIACAHGGTSMSQWDPKRKNENGKSLYGAMIRRLKKNGGRVAGLIWYQGCSDANPDTAPLYTARMKEFAASLRRDSGNKTLPIVIVQIARVIGWGASTAPHWNSIQDQERRLPAVIKQLATVPAIDLPLDDNIHLSGAGQYALGVRMAQAMQVLREGRKAGQPQIAVKKVTIETVRGLGVAVVEFENVVGRLQSESRPSGFAIVNQNGSANHFDIQLDGSCARIRSGMSPDDMAQAMLHYGYGTDPYCNITDEAGRSLPVFGPLRMGAPRAITPFIRQVRVSAFQPSAGKLEQLGYPVSLDALQMTPRTFTEPFCNLHPEIMQHGNRDELVYFAFRFFCKAPLPLALILGYDGPVKAWSDGKPLMHDPNGTNPATTDKRTSRFKAAAGEHEIVVALGTNHGAAWGVFLRLERFGLTKAQLLKGPASYVMPEILE
;
A
#
# COMPACT_ATOMS: atom_id res chain seq x y z
N MET A 1 -34.89 29.55 -25.79
CA MET A 1 -34.32 29.00 -24.54
C MET A 1 -32.95 28.38 -24.76
N LYS A 2 -32.03 28.53 -23.77
CA LYS A 2 -30.70 27.87 -23.72
C LYS A 2 -30.38 27.48 -22.28
N ILE A 3 -29.95 26.25 -22.06
CA ILE A 3 -29.49 25.77 -20.73
C ILE A 3 -27.98 26.02 -20.57
N ASP A 4 -27.58 26.57 -19.44
CA ASP A 4 -26.18 26.77 -19.06
C ASP A 4 -25.69 25.74 -18.04
N THR A 5 -26.56 25.31 -17.12
CA THR A 5 -26.20 24.32 -16.06
C THR A 5 -27.34 23.36 -15.78
N GLY A 6 -26.98 22.15 -15.37
CA GLY A 6 -27.84 21.21 -14.68
C GLY A 6 -28.73 20.31 -15.53
N LEU A 7 -28.88 20.58 -16.84
CA LEU A 7 -29.72 19.77 -17.70
C LEU A 7 -29.25 19.83 -19.18
N PHE A 8 -28.78 18.68 -19.68
CA PHE A 8 -28.22 18.57 -21.03
C PHE A 8 -28.69 17.27 -21.72
N ASN A 9 -28.64 17.23 -23.05
CA ASN A 9 -28.84 15.98 -23.78
C ASN A 9 -27.83 14.91 -23.30
N HIS A 10 -28.28 13.66 -23.22
CA HIS A 10 -27.51 12.48 -22.81
C HIS A 10 -26.98 12.50 -21.35
N MET A 11 -27.41 13.46 -20.54
CA MET A 11 -26.94 13.65 -19.17
C MET A 11 -27.48 12.57 -18.22
N VAL A 12 -26.70 12.26 -17.19
CA VAL A 12 -27.18 11.57 -16.00
C VAL A 12 -27.42 12.57 -14.89
N LEU A 13 -28.66 12.71 -14.42
CA LEU A 13 -29.04 13.51 -13.26
C LEU A 13 -28.75 12.72 -11.97
N GLN A 14 -28.07 13.34 -11.00
CA GLN A 14 -27.82 12.68 -9.71
C GLN A 14 -29.11 12.39 -8.97
N ARG A 15 -29.33 11.11 -8.62
CA ARG A 15 -30.45 10.70 -7.75
C ARG A 15 -30.17 11.03 -6.27
N ASN A 16 -31.22 11.17 -5.49
CA ASN A 16 -31.16 11.26 -4.04
C ASN A 16 -31.38 9.90 -3.35
N THR A 17 -31.45 9.86 -2.02
CA THR A 17 -31.69 8.65 -1.22
C THR A 17 -33.06 8.01 -1.43
N LYS A 18 -34.04 8.73 -2.03
CA LYS A 18 -35.36 8.24 -2.40
C LYS A 18 -35.43 7.71 -3.84
N ASN A 19 -34.29 7.56 -4.51
CA ASN A 19 -34.15 7.13 -5.91
C ASN A 19 -34.91 8.01 -6.91
N VAL A 20 -34.92 9.32 -6.67
CA VAL A 20 -35.47 10.33 -7.60
C VAL A 20 -34.51 11.49 -7.78
N SER A 21 -34.65 12.24 -8.88
CA SER A 21 -33.86 13.44 -9.14
C SER A 21 -34.24 14.61 -8.21
N GLU A 22 -33.26 15.47 -7.96
CA GLU A 22 -33.43 16.81 -7.38
C GLU A 22 -32.55 17.81 -8.16
N ALA A 23 -32.45 17.63 -9.46
CA ALA A 23 -31.53 18.41 -10.31
C ALA A 23 -32.06 19.81 -10.52
N GLY A 24 -31.35 20.79 -9.98
CA GLY A 24 -31.50 22.18 -10.31
C GLY A 24 -30.85 22.50 -11.66
N PHE A 25 -31.47 23.33 -12.47
CA PHE A 25 -30.91 23.84 -13.73
C PHE A 25 -31.16 25.34 -13.92
N SER A 26 -30.32 25.95 -14.73
CA SER A 26 -30.44 27.37 -15.08
C SER A 26 -30.00 27.63 -16.50
N GLY A 27 -30.42 28.78 -17.03
CA GLY A 27 -30.12 29.19 -18.40
C GLY A 27 -30.78 30.49 -18.77
N HIS A 28 -30.97 30.72 -20.07
CA HIS A 28 -31.54 31.93 -20.65
C HIS A 28 -32.84 31.63 -21.39
N CYS A 29 -33.81 32.53 -21.23
CA CYS A 29 -35.12 32.52 -21.88
C CYS A 29 -35.61 33.95 -22.06
N ALA A 30 -36.09 34.32 -23.24
CA ALA A 30 -36.64 35.64 -23.49
C ALA A 30 -38.05 35.82 -22.88
N ALA A 31 -38.79 34.71 -22.74
CA ALA A 31 -40.11 34.73 -22.11
C ALA A 31 -40.02 34.99 -20.61
N SER A 32 -41.12 35.48 -20.02
CA SER A 32 -41.29 35.65 -18.59
C SER A 32 -42.52 34.87 -18.09
N GLY A 33 -42.43 34.30 -16.88
CA GLY A 33 -43.54 33.55 -16.31
C GLY A 33 -43.12 32.17 -15.79
N PRO A 34 -44.11 31.29 -15.56
CA PRO A 34 -43.82 29.91 -15.09
C PRO A 34 -43.07 29.13 -16.16
N LEU A 35 -42.06 28.36 -15.69
CA LEU A 35 -41.36 27.37 -16.50
C LEU A 35 -42.00 26.01 -16.20
N THR A 36 -42.53 25.38 -17.24
CA THR A 36 -43.17 24.06 -17.09
C THR A 36 -42.39 22.98 -17.81
N ALA A 37 -42.59 21.73 -17.38
CA ALA A 37 -41.96 20.56 -17.99
C ALA A 37 -42.97 19.44 -18.26
N THR A 38 -42.87 18.86 -19.46
CA THR A 38 -43.47 17.58 -19.80
C THR A 38 -42.37 16.56 -19.97
N VAL A 39 -42.38 15.49 -19.15
CA VAL A 39 -41.36 14.43 -19.21
C VAL A 39 -41.96 13.14 -19.72
N ARG A 40 -41.30 12.53 -20.73
CA ARG A 40 -41.74 11.26 -21.34
C ARG A 40 -40.69 10.18 -21.15
N LEU A 41 -41.17 8.94 -20.95
CA LEU A 41 -40.39 7.71 -21.08
C LEU A 41 -40.99 6.92 -22.26
N GLY A 42 -40.33 6.93 -23.38
CA GLY A 42 -40.88 6.52 -24.64
C GLY A 42 -42.16 7.35 -24.98
N LYS A 43 -43.26 6.69 -25.23
CA LYS A 43 -44.56 7.35 -25.55
C LYS A 43 -45.34 7.79 -24.30
N LYS A 44 -44.94 7.37 -23.09
CA LYS A 44 -45.73 7.61 -21.86
C LYS A 44 -45.24 8.83 -21.13
N ILE A 45 -46.14 9.71 -20.69
CA ILE A 45 -45.82 10.81 -19.79
C ILE A 45 -45.54 10.27 -18.39
N VAL A 46 -44.46 10.71 -17.78
CA VAL A 46 -44.09 10.33 -16.40
C VAL A 46 -45.06 11.00 -15.43
N LYS A 47 -45.58 10.24 -14.49
CA LYS A 47 -46.54 10.74 -13.47
C LYS A 47 -45.96 11.96 -12.74
N GLY A 48 -46.76 13.03 -12.69
CA GLY A 48 -46.40 14.30 -12.07
C GLY A 48 -45.62 15.25 -12.97
N PHE A 49 -45.38 14.90 -14.26
CA PHE A 49 -44.68 15.73 -15.25
C PHE A 49 -45.47 15.96 -16.54
N ALA A 50 -46.78 16.10 -16.43
CA ALA A 50 -47.62 16.57 -17.53
C ALA A 50 -47.77 18.08 -17.41
N ASN A 51 -46.96 18.85 -18.12
CA ASN A 51 -46.91 20.33 -18.06
C ASN A 51 -46.75 20.84 -16.61
N ALA A 52 -45.92 20.18 -15.83
CA ALA A 52 -45.70 20.48 -14.40
C ALA A 52 -44.84 21.74 -14.25
N THR A 53 -45.22 22.68 -13.38
CA THR A 53 -44.38 23.84 -13.06
C THR A 53 -43.11 23.38 -12.36
N VAL A 54 -41.95 23.62 -12.97
CA VAL A 54 -40.63 23.24 -12.50
C VAL A 54 -39.74 24.41 -12.11
N GLY A 55 -40.19 25.66 -12.41
CA GLY A 55 -39.41 26.85 -12.12
C GLY A 55 -40.06 28.11 -12.70
N SER A 56 -39.24 29.10 -12.97
CA SER A 56 -39.66 30.39 -13.56
C SER A 56 -38.62 30.96 -14.51
N ALA A 57 -39.10 31.79 -15.43
CA ALA A 57 -38.29 32.63 -16.31
C ALA A 57 -38.57 34.09 -16.03
N ALA A 58 -37.54 34.95 -15.92
CA ALA A 58 -37.66 36.38 -15.70
C ALA A 58 -36.39 37.12 -16.15
N ARG A 59 -36.59 38.29 -16.80
CA ARG A 59 -35.49 39.19 -17.18
C ARG A 59 -34.38 38.52 -18.01
N GLY A 60 -34.77 37.66 -18.96
CA GLY A 60 -33.82 36.93 -19.81
C GLY A 60 -33.16 35.68 -19.17
N ASN A 61 -33.45 35.40 -17.93
CA ASN A 61 -32.93 34.22 -17.23
C ASN A 61 -34.03 33.23 -16.90
N MET A 62 -33.67 31.95 -16.78
CA MET A 62 -34.57 30.93 -16.30
C MET A 62 -33.85 30.03 -15.26
N GLN A 63 -34.63 29.53 -14.31
CA GLN A 63 -34.19 28.56 -13.33
C GLN A 63 -35.29 27.58 -12.99
N GLY A 64 -34.92 26.34 -12.74
CA GLY A 64 -35.87 25.29 -12.41
C GLY A 64 -35.25 24.12 -11.67
N THR A 65 -36.11 23.21 -11.23
CA THR A 65 -35.69 21.95 -10.56
C THR A 65 -36.58 20.81 -11.03
N LEU A 66 -35.98 19.77 -11.58
CA LEU A 66 -36.65 18.51 -11.89
C LEU A 66 -36.68 17.64 -10.62
N LYS A 67 -37.67 17.86 -9.78
CA LYS A 67 -37.80 17.19 -8.50
C LYS A 67 -38.73 15.97 -8.61
N GLY A 68 -38.24 14.78 -8.22
CA GLY A 68 -39.06 13.58 -8.13
C GLY A 68 -39.08 12.72 -9.40
N LEU A 69 -38.28 13.03 -10.42
CA LEU A 69 -38.13 12.17 -11.60
C LEU A 69 -37.47 10.84 -11.18
N PRO A 70 -38.12 9.68 -11.41
CA PRO A 70 -37.61 8.39 -10.94
C PRO A 70 -36.23 8.00 -11.51
N VAL A 71 -35.48 7.16 -10.79
CA VAL A 71 -34.27 6.54 -11.32
C VAL A 71 -34.59 5.71 -12.57
N GLY A 72 -33.73 5.81 -13.61
CA GLY A 72 -33.92 5.14 -14.90
C GLY A 72 -33.83 6.10 -16.08
N GLY A 73 -34.67 5.95 -17.08
CA GLY A 73 -34.67 6.63 -18.36
C GLY A 73 -34.45 5.64 -19.51
N PRO A 74 -34.17 6.08 -20.75
CA PRO A 74 -33.93 7.50 -21.13
C PRO A 74 -35.22 8.33 -21.18
N TYR A 75 -35.14 9.51 -20.60
CA TYR A 75 -36.24 10.49 -20.60
C TYR A 75 -36.08 11.53 -21.71
N GLU A 76 -37.20 11.96 -22.29
CA GLU A 76 -37.31 13.17 -23.07
C GLU A 76 -38.01 14.23 -22.23
N ILE A 77 -37.42 15.43 -22.13
CA ILE A 77 -37.87 16.53 -21.30
C ILE A 77 -38.16 17.73 -22.20
N GLU A 78 -39.40 18.11 -22.27
CA GLU A 78 -39.86 19.31 -22.97
C GLU A 78 -40.11 20.42 -21.94
N LEU A 79 -39.33 21.50 -22.03
CA LEU A 79 -39.48 22.69 -21.21
C LEU A 79 -40.22 23.77 -21.99
N ASN A 80 -41.20 24.42 -21.35
CA ASN A 80 -41.98 25.49 -21.97
C ASN A 80 -42.03 26.73 -21.05
N ALA A 81 -41.83 27.92 -21.64
CA ALA A 81 -42.08 29.22 -21.01
C ALA A 81 -42.62 30.20 -22.06
N GLY A 82 -43.88 30.64 -21.89
CA GLY A 82 -44.58 31.37 -22.93
C GLY A 82 -44.62 30.58 -24.23
N GLU A 83 -44.17 31.20 -25.31
CA GLU A 83 -44.09 30.55 -26.64
C GLU A 83 -42.76 29.83 -26.90
N GLU A 84 -41.79 29.92 -25.97
CA GLU A 84 -40.51 29.24 -26.15
C GLU A 84 -40.57 27.79 -25.63
N THR A 85 -40.11 26.88 -26.47
CA THR A 85 -39.98 25.45 -26.14
C THR A 85 -38.56 24.96 -26.35
N LEU A 86 -38.08 24.10 -25.43
CA LEU A 86 -36.78 23.43 -25.52
C LEU A 86 -36.93 21.96 -25.18
N THR A 87 -36.51 21.09 -26.09
CA THR A 87 -36.51 19.64 -25.84
C THR A 87 -35.10 19.14 -25.52
N ILE A 88 -34.95 18.48 -24.38
CA ILE A 88 -33.72 17.79 -23.95
C ILE A 88 -33.97 16.29 -24.04
N LYS A 89 -33.08 15.57 -24.74
CA LYS A 89 -33.27 14.15 -25.07
C LYS A 89 -32.27 13.24 -24.35
N ASP A 90 -32.70 12.00 -24.18
CA ASP A 90 -31.86 10.91 -23.68
C ASP A 90 -31.28 11.20 -22.29
N VAL A 91 -32.11 11.73 -21.38
CA VAL A 91 -31.70 12.04 -20.00
C VAL A 91 -31.91 10.83 -19.11
N LEU A 92 -30.94 10.50 -18.30
CA LEU A 92 -30.99 9.42 -17.30
C LEU A 92 -31.06 10.00 -15.89
N VAL A 93 -31.60 9.24 -14.94
CA VAL A 93 -31.48 9.51 -13.50
C VAL A 93 -30.71 8.37 -12.86
N GLY A 94 -29.60 8.67 -12.22
CA GLY A 94 -28.69 7.66 -11.66
C GLY A 94 -27.66 8.21 -10.70
N ASP A 95 -26.51 7.56 -10.62
CA ASP A 95 -25.37 8.02 -9.81
C ASP A 95 -24.33 8.70 -10.69
N VAL A 96 -23.83 9.86 -10.25
CA VAL A 96 -22.84 10.66 -10.96
C VAL A 96 -21.54 10.70 -10.16
N TRP A 97 -20.40 10.51 -10.83
CA TRP A 97 -19.08 10.36 -10.22
C TRP A 97 -18.09 11.37 -10.80
N LEU A 98 -17.23 11.93 -9.93
CA LEU A 98 -16.07 12.69 -10.37
C LEU A 98 -14.90 11.71 -10.63
N LEU A 99 -14.18 11.89 -11.73
CA LEU A 99 -12.96 11.18 -12.09
C LEU A 99 -11.80 12.16 -12.01
N GLY A 100 -11.05 12.16 -10.92
CA GLY A 100 -9.95 13.10 -10.68
C GLY A 100 -8.62 12.42 -10.48
N GLY A 101 -7.53 13.18 -10.62
CA GLY A 101 -6.18 12.69 -10.43
C GLY A 101 -5.24 13.01 -11.59
N GLN A 102 -4.28 12.11 -11.83
CA GLN A 102 -3.26 12.30 -12.85
C GLN A 102 -3.37 11.29 -14.01
N SER A 103 -2.29 11.03 -14.72
CA SER A 103 -2.25 10.30 -16.01
C SER A 103 -2.98 8.95 -16.02
N ASN A 104 -2.83 8.12 -15.00
CA ASN A 104 -3.54 6.84 -14.93
C ASN A 104 -5.08 7.01 -14.78
N MET A 105 -5.57 8.12 -14.24
CA MET A 105 -7.01 8.45 -14.25
C MET A 105 -7.42 9.16 -15.53
N GLN A 106 -6.55 9.99 -16.10
CA GLN A 106 -6.80 10.65 -17.39
C GLN A 106 -7.00 9.62 -18.51
N GLY A 107 -6.21 8.54 -18.48
CA GLY A 107 -6.19 7.54 -19.52
C GLY A 107 -4.95 7.65 -20.41
N CYS A 108 -3.87 6.97 -20.00
CA CYS A 108 -2.59 6.91 -20.71
C CYS A 108 -2.23 5.48 -21.10
N ALA A 109 -3.20 4.59 -21.16
CA ALA A 109 -2.99 3.19 -21.55
C ALA A 109 -3.38 2.92 -23.01
N LEU A 110 -2.77 1.90 -23.58
CA LEU A 110 -3.12 1.38 -24.89
C LEU A 110 -4.44 0.60 -24.82
N PHE A 111 -5.21 0.62 -25.89
CA PHE A 111 -6.39 -0.23 -25.98
C PHE A 111 -5.98 -1.71 -26.04
N PRO A 112 -6.52 -2.56 -25.16
CA PRO A 112 -6.30 -3.99 -25.24
C PRO A 112 -7.02 -4.56 -26.48
N LYS A 113 -6.57 -5.72 -26.96
CA LYS A 113 -7.21 -6.41 -28.11
C LYS A 113 -8.72 -6.58 -27.91
N SER A 114 -9.14 -6.93 -26.70
CA SER A 114 -10.56 -6.98 -26.31
C SER A 114 -10.96 -5.64 -25.69
N ARG A 115 -11.54 -4.76 -26.49
CA ARG A 115 -12.05 -3.46 -26.03
C ARG A 115 -13.28 -3.67 -25.16
N LEU A 116 -13.41 -2.85 -24.12
CA LEU A 116 -14.57 -2.86 -23.24
C LEU A 116 -15.82 -2.39 -24.00
N ALA A 117 -16.86 -3.24 -24.05
CA ALA A 117 -18.18 -2.83 -24.47
C ALA A 117 -18.83 -1.99 -23.36
N THR A 118 -19.22 -0.76 -23.68
CA THR A 118 -19.85 0.14 -22.71
C THR A 118 -21.35 -0.09 -22.65
N ASP A 119 -21.90 -0.25 -21.43
CA ASP A 119 -23.34 -0.29 -21.19
C ASP A 119 -23.97 1.05 -21.66
N PRO A 120 -25.06 1.03 -22.46
CA PRO A 120 -25.71 2.25 -22.93
C PRO A 120 -26.19 3.20 -21.82
N LEU A 121 -26.37 2.70 -20.60
CA LEU A 121 -26.76 3.50 -19.43
C LEU A 121 -25.56 4.02 -18.61
N VAL A 122 -24.34 3.86 -19.13
CA VAL A 122 -23.12 4.51 -18.61
C VAL A 122 -22.75 5.66 -19.52
N ARG A 123 -22.80 6.86 -19.00
CA ARG A 123 -22.55 8.13 -19.72
C ARG A 123 -21.31 8.82 -19.17
N ALA A 124 -20.65 9.62 -20.00
CA ALA A 124 -19.55 10.48 -19.57
C ALA A 124 -19.80 11.95 -19.98
N PHE A 125 -19.40 12.84 -19.09
CA PHE A 125 -19.25 14.27 -19.37
C PHE A 125 -17.79 14.52 -19.75
N PHE A 126 -17.53 14.63 -21.03
CA PHE A 126 -16.22 14.74 -21.63
C PHE A 126 -15.59 16.12 -21.37
N MET A 127 -14.30 16.29 -21.71
CA MET A 127 -13.57 17.54 -21.45
C MET A 127 -14.07 18.74 -22.28
N ASP A 128 -14.83 18.50 -23.34
CA ASP A 128 -15.51 19.50 -24.18
C ASP A 128 -16.87 19.95 -23.64
N ASP A 129 -17.18 19.59 -22.37
CA ASP A 129 -18.45 19.92 -21.72
C ASP A 129 -19.70 19.27 -22.36
N ARG A 130 -19.57 18.15 -23.05
CA ARG A 130 -20.69 17.41 -23.64
C ARG A 130 -20.86 16.02 -22.97
N TRP A 131 -22.10 15.59 -22.84
CA TRP A 131 -22.48 14.26 -22.43
C TRP A 131 -22.63 13.32 -23.62
N ALA A 132 -22.11 12.09 -23.50
CA ALA A 132 -22.35 11.00 -24.43
C ALA A 132 -22.20 9.64 -23.73
N THR A 133 -22.39 8.52 -24.44
CA THR A 133 -22.03 7.20 -23.94
C THR A 133 -20.56 7.17 -23.55
N ALA A 134 -20.26 6.63 -22.37
CA ALA A 134 -18.88 6.56 -21.86
C ALA A 134 -18.01 5.64 -22.72
N LYS A 135 -17.15 6.22 -23.52
CA LYS A 135 -16.14 5.53 -24.33
C LYS A 135 -14.79 6.16 -24.06
N ASP A 136 -13.75 5.35 -23.90
CA ASP A 136 -12.40 5.89 -23.90
C ASP A 136 -12.11 6.50 -25.30
N THR A 137 -11.47 7.63 -25.35
CA THR A 137 -10.82 8.40 -24.29
C THR A 137 -11.84 9.39 -23.67
N ILE A 138 -12.19 9.22 -22.39
CA ILE A 138 -13.14 10.14 -21.71
C ILE A 138 -12.51 11.52 -21.51
N HIS A 139 -11.23 11.58 -21.15
CA HIS A 139 -10.50 12.83 -20.99
C HIS A 139 -9.92 13.27 -22.35
N ASN A 140 -10.79 13.70 -23.25
CA ASN A 140 -10.42 14.22 -24.57
C ASN A 140 -9.75 15.60 -24.48
N MET A 141 -8.48 15.63 -24.03
CA MET A 141 -7.75 16.87 -23.75
C MET A 141 -7.61 17.80 -24.95
N TRP A 142 -7.63 17.28 -26.18
CA TRP A 142 -7.61 18.07 -27.41
C TRP A 142 -8.87 18.91 -27.63
N GLU A 143 -9.95 18.66 -26.89
CA GLU A 143 -11.21 19.42 -26.92
C GLU A 143 -11.51 20.07 -25.56
N CYS A 144 -10.55 20.11 -24.61
CA CYS A 144 -10.77 20.63 -23.27
C CYS A 144 -11.23 22.10 -23.29
N VAL A 145 -12.20 22.41 -22.43
CA VAL A 145 -12.76 23.75 -22.26
C VAL A 145 -12.00 24.58 -21.23
N ASP A 146 -11.56 23.93 -20.15
CA ASP A 146 -10.89 24.60 -19.04
C ASP A 146 -9.44 24.98 -19.40
N GLN A 147 -9.08 26.24 -19.19
CA GLN A 147 -7.78 26.82 -19.56
C GLN A 147 -6.60 26.14 -18.87
N VAL A 148 -6.77 25.67 -17.63
CA VAL A 148 -5.71 24.99 -16.86
C VAL A 148 -5.13 23.80 -17.62
N HIS A 149 -5.95 23.06 -18.37
CA HIS A 149 -5.47 21.90 -19.14
C HIS A 149 -4.60 22.32 -20.32
N VAL A 150 -4.90 23.46 -20.92
CA VAL A 150 -4.09 24.07 -21.98
C VAL A 150 -2.77 24.59 -21.41
N ASP A 151 -2.82 25.27 -20.27
CA ASP A 151 -1.63 25.86 -19.62
C ASP A 151 -0.62 24.78 -19.19
N ILE A 152 -1.08 23.70 -18.56
CA ILE A 152 -0.23 22.57 -18.15
C ILE A 152 0.36 21.87 -19.38
N SER A 153 -0.33 21.85 -20.50
CA SER A 153 0.14 21.30 -21.78
C SER A 153 1.04 22.24 -22.59
N GLY A 154 1.63 23.24 -21.95
CA GLY A 154 2.57 24.19 -22.59
C GLY A 154 1.89 25.29 -23.39
N GLY A 155 0.66 25.69 -23.02
CA GLY A 155 -0.10 26.79 -23.64
C GLY A 155 -0.81 26.42 -24.94
N LYS A 156 -0.81 25.14 -25.32
CA LYS A 156 -1.53 24.62 -26.49
C LYS A 156 -2.36 23.41 -26.11
N ARG A 157 -3.53 23.25 -26.72
CA ARG A 157 -4.27 21.99 -26.59
C ARG A 157 -3.43 20.82 -27.10
N PRO A 158 -3.38 19.69 -26.38
CA PRO A 158 -2.73 18.49 -26.88
C PRO A 158 -3.28 18.08 -28.24
N ALA A 159 -2.45 17.49 -29.09
CA ALA A 159 -2.95 16.84 -30.29
C ALA A 159 -3.85 15.66 -29.90
N LYS A 160 -4.80 15.34 -30.77
CA LYS A 160 -5.57 14.10 -30.60
C LYS A 160 -4.59 12.92 -30.71
N PRO A 161 -4.54 12.02 -29.73
CA PRO A 161 -3.65 10.87 -29.80
C PRO A 161 -4.07 9.88 -30.89
N ASP A 162 -3.17 8.94 -31.20
CA ASP A 162 -3.47 7.83 -32.08
C ASP A 162 -4.65 7.00 -31.56
N ALA A 163 -5.30 6.26 -32.49
CA ALA A 163 -6.56 5.57 -32.21
C ALA A 163 -6.49 4.47 -31.15
N ASP A 164 -5.28 4.04 -30.80
CA ASP A 164 -5.04 2.93 -29.86
C ASP A 164 -4.59 3.36 -28.45
N TRP A 165 -4.75 4.63 -28.10
CA TRP A 165 -4.35 5.18 -26.81
C TRP A 165 -5.50 5.92 -26.12
N GLY A 166 -5.51 5.91 -24.77
CA GLY A 166 -6.42 6.72 -23.97
C GLY A 166 -7.34 5.95 -23.02
N VAL A 167 -7.03 4.69 -22.72
CA VAL A 167 -7.81 3.88 -21.79
C VAL A 167 -7.62 4.35 -20.35
N CYS A 168 -8.75 4.52 -19.63
CA CYS A 168 -8.81 4.88 -18.22
C CYS A 168 -9.72 3.91 -17.43
N PRO A 169 -9.71 3.91 -16.08
CA PRO A 169 -10.56 2.99 -15.31
C PRO A 169 -12.05 3.38 -15.30
N GLY A 170 -12.39 4.58 -15.78
CA GLY A 170 -13.75 5.15 -15.70
C GLY A 170 -14.84 4.27 -16.32
N PRO A 171 -14.77 3.86 -17.61
CA PRO A 171 -15.80 3.04 -18.23
C PRO A 171 -16.00 1.68 -17.53
N ALA A 172 -14.93 1.02 -17.11
CA ALA A 172 -15.01 -0.24 -16.37
C ALA A 172 -15.66 -0.06 -14.99
N PHE A 173 -15.31 1.02 -14.29
CA PHE A 173 -15.96 1.43 -13.03
C PHE A 173 -17.45 1.65 -13.22
N GLY A 174 -17.86 2.41 -14.25
CA GLY A 174 -19.27 2.68 -14.55
C GLY A 174 -20.04 1.40 -14.91
N ASN A 175 -19.46 0.54 -15.76
CA ASN A 175 -20.07 -0.74 -16.15
C ASN A 175 -20.27 -1.66 -14.95
N GLU A 176 -19.26 -1.79 -14.08
CA GLU A 176 -19.35 -2.66 -12.90
C GLU A 176 -20.40 -2.13 -11.90
N LEU A 177 -20.44 -0.82 -11.65
CA LEU A 177 -21.50 -0.23 -10.81
C LEU A 177 -22.89 -0.43 -11.42
N ARG A 178 -23.02 -0.27 -12.73
CA ARG A 178 -24.28 -0.54 -13.45
C ARG A 178 -24.68 -2.01 -13.31
N ARG A 179 -23.74 -2.94 -13.42
CA ARG A 179 -23.97 -4.37 -13.20
C ARG A 179 -24.44 -4.68 -11.78
N LEU A 180 -23.76 -4.11 -10.77
CA LEU A 180 -24.03 -4.34 -9.35
C LEU A 180 -25.35 -3.72 -8.89
N THR A 181 -25.65 -2.49 -9.34
CA THR A 181 -26.77 -1.69 -8.80
C THR A 181 -27.99 -1.67 -9.70
N ARG A 182 -27.86 -1.96 -10.97
CA ARG A 182 -28.88 -1.79 -12.01
C ARG A 182 -29.27 -0.32 -12.26
N ILE A 183 -28.50 0.64 -11.74
CA ILE A 183 -28.73 2.09 -11.82
C ILE A 183 -27.87 2.69 -12.91
N PRO A 184 -28.38 3.66 -13.72
CA PRO A 184 -27.56 4.42 -14.66
C PRO A 184 -26.40 5.13 -13.99
N GLN A 185 -25.26 5.26 -14.71
CA GLN A 185 -24.03 5.84 -14.19
C GLN A 185 -23.58 7.01 -15.05
N GLY A 186 -23.17 8.10 -14.40
CA GLY A 186 -22.58 9.28 -15.04
C GLY A 186 -21.16 9.52 -14.56
N LEU A 187 -20.25 9.80 -15.47
CA LEU A 187 -18.82 9.98 -15.21
C LEU A 187 -18.39 11.38 -15.62
N ILE A 188 -17.92 12.21 -14.71
CA ILE A 188 -17.43 13.55 -15.02
C ILE A 188 -15.90 13.53 -15.07
N ALA A 189 -15.34 13.68 -16.26
CA ALA A 189 -13.90 13.74 -16.49
C ALA A 189 -13.29 14.99 -15.85
N CYS A 190 -12.24 14.87 -15.05
CA CYS A 190 -11.55 15.98 -14.39
C CYS A 190 -10.02 15.81 -14.31
N ALA A 191 -9.47 14.60 -14.56
CA ALA A 191 -8.04 14.33 -14.36
C ALA A 191 -7.14 15.03 -15.38
N HIS A 192 -5.86 15.23 -14.99
CA HIS A 192 -4.78 15.72 -15.87
C HIS A 192 -3.45 15.07 -15.50
N GLY A 193 -2.74 14.54 -16.49
CA GLY A 193 -1.45 13.87 -16.32
C GLY A 193 -0.35 14.74 -15.74
N GLY A 194 0.62 14.13 -15.04
CA GLY A 194 1.78 14.81 -14.50
C GLY A 194 1.51 15.81 -13.38
N THR A 195 0.34 15.76 -12.73
CA THR A 195 -0.06 16.78 -11.75
C THR A 195 0.15 16.32 -10.29
N SER A 196 0.66 17.25 -9.46
CA SER A 196 0.89 17.09 -8.04
C SER A 196 -0.27 17.62 -7.19
N MET A 197 -0.33 17.24 -5.90
CA MET A 197 -1.33 17.77 -4.96
C MET A 197 -1.27 19.29 -4.76
N SER A 198 -0.13 19.94 -5.02
CA SER A 198 -0.03 21.40 -5.00
C SER A 198 -0.80 22.07 -6.13
N GLN A 199 -0.90 21.43 -7.28
CA GLN A 199 -1.71 21.93 -8.42
C GLN A 199 -3.22 21.67 -8.20
N TRP A 200 -3.59 20.73 -7.34
CA TRP A 200 -4.96 20.44 -6.92
C TRP A 200 -5.40 21.20 -5.67
N ASP A 201 -4.68 22.28 -5.29
CA ASP A 201 -4.97 23.08 -4.09
C ASP A 201 -6.40 23.64 -4.10
N PRO A 202 -7.25 23.29 -3.11
CA PRO A 202 -8.62 23.78 -3.02
C PRO A 202 -8.74 25.29 -2.82
N LYS A 203 -7.69 25.96 -2.34
CA LYS A 203 -7.67 27.42 -2.19
C LYS A 203 -7.80 28.15 -3.53
N ARG A 204 -7.43 27.49 -4.61
CA ARG A 204 -7.52 28.01 -5.99
C ARG A 204 -8.90 27.80 -6.63
N LYS A 205 -9.91 27.36 -5.88
CA LYS A 205 -11.27 27.10 -6.36
C LYS A 205 -11.86 28.26 -7.18
N ASN A 206 -11.66 29.49 -6.73
CA ASN A 206 -12.27 30.67 -7.34
C ASN A 206 -11.62 31.08 -8.68
N GLU A 207 -10.52 30.44 -9.07
CA GLU A 207 -9.92 30.60 -10.39
C GLU A 207 -10.72 29.88 -11.49
N ASN A 208 -11.78 29.13 -11.11
CA ASN A 208 -12.63 28.35 -12.03
C ASN A 208 -11.78 27.48 -12.97
N GLY A 209 -11.96 27.57 -14.29
CA GLY A 209 -11.22 26.79 -15.28
C GLY A 209 -9.72 27.09 -15.40
N LYS A 210 -9.14 27.98 -14.56
CA LYS A 210 -7.70 28.31 -14.55
C LYS A 210 -6.91 27.54 -13.48
N SER A 211 -7.56 26.72 -12.66
CA SER A 211 -6.93 25.79 -11.72
C SER A 211 -7.60 24.43 -11.79
N LEU A 212 -6.87 23.34 -11.46
CA LEU A 212 -7.41 21.98 -11.56
C LEU A 212 -8.59 21.76 -10.62
N TYR A 213 -8.46 22.16 -9.35
CA TYR A 213 -9.56 22.08 -8.40
C TYR A 213 -10.72 22.98 -8.80
N GLY A 214 -10.44 24.20 -9.29
CA GLY A 214 -11.46 25.14 -9.78
C GLY A 214 -12.21 24.57 -10.99
N ALA A 215 -11.51 23.97 -11.96
CA ALA A 215 -12.11 23.31 -13.12
C ALA A 215 -13.01 22.14 -12.70
N MET A 216 -12.57 21.28 -11.78
CA MET A 216 -13.38 20.20 -11.24
C MET A 216 -14.67 20.71 -10.57
N ILE A 217 -14.60 21.78 -9.76
CA ILE A 217 -15.78 22.38 -9.12
C ILE A 217 -16.68 23.08 -10.14
N ARG A 218 -16.12 23.73 -11.17
CA ARG A 218 -16.89 24.30 -12.28
C ARG A 218 -17.70 23.21 -12.99
N ARG A 219 -17.05 22.09 -13.32
CA ARG A 219 -17.68 20.95 -13.99
C ARG A 219 -18.75 20.31 -13.11
N LEU A 220 -18.48 20.14 -11.79
CA LEU A 220 -19.48 19.71 -10.82
C LEU A 220 -20.72 20.62 -10.83
N LYS A 221 -20.53 21.94 -10.72
CA LYS A 221 -21.62 22.92 -10.73
C LYS A 221 -22.38 22.93 -12.05
N LYS A 222 -21.67 22.86 -13.19
CA LYS A 222 -22.28 22.79 -14.52
C LYS A 222 -23.24 21.59 -14.63
N ASN A 223 -22.95 20.51 -13.92
CA ASN A 223 -23.77 19.30 -13.89
C ASN A 223 -24.74 19.23 -12.69
N GLY A 224 -25.21 20.36 -12.19
CA GLY A 224 -26.23 20.44 -11.15
C GLY A 224 -25.68 20.38 -9.71
N GLY A 225 -24.37 20.41 -9.52
CA GLY A 225 -23.70 20.58 -8.22
C GLY A 225 -23.74 19.37 -7.28
N ARG A 226 -24.26 18.23 -7.73
CA ARG A 226 -24.40 17.01 -6.90
C ARG A 226 -23.75 15.81 -7.57
N VAL A 227 -23.06 14.99 -6.76
CA VAL A 227 -22.44 13.73 -7.21
C VAL A 227 -22.55 12.66 -6.12
N ALA A 228 -22.45 11.40 -6.52
CA ALA A 228 -22.47 10.24 -5.64
C ALA A 228 -21.11 9.97 -4.96
N GLY A 229 -20.00 10.42 -5.55
CA GLY A 229 -18.65 10.23 -5.01
C GLY A 229 -17.54 10.65 -5.97
N LEU A 230 -16.30 10.39 -5.54
CA LEU A 230 -15.08 10.62 -6.31
C LEU A 230 -14.30 9.31 -6.44
N ILE A 231 -13.75 9.03 -7.62
CA ILE A 231 -12.63 8.11 -7.83
C ILE A 231 -11.37 8.92 -8.17
N TRP A 232 -10.24 8.53 -7.56
CA TRP A 232 -9.02 9.33 -7.55
C TRP A 232 -7.77 8.49 -7.76
N TYR A 233 -6.94 8.83 -8.75
CA TYR A 233 -5.64 8.21 -8.95
C TYR A 233 -4.57 9.28 -9.14
N GLN A 234 -3.83 9.58 -8.08
CA GLN A 234 -2.76 10.58 -8.07
C GLN A 234 -1.82 10.25 -6.91
N GLY A 235 -0.53 10.55 -7.02
CA GLY A 235 0.51 10.32 -6.02
C GLY A 235 1.89 10.28 -6.65
N CYS A 236 1.99 9.82 -7.90
CA CYS A 236 3.27 9.64 -8.59
C CYS A 236 4.09 10.96 -8.66
N SER A 237 3.44 12.09 -8.95
CA SER A 237 4.10 13.40 -9.03
C SER A 237 4.50 13.98 -7.67
N ASP A 238 4.01 13.41 -6.57
CA ASP A 238 4.36 13.81 -5.21
C ASP A 238 5.42 12.89 -4.56
N ALA A 239 5.90 11.85 -5.26
CA ALA A 239 6.89 10.90 -4.78
C ALA A 239 8.33 11.46 -4.84
N ASN A 240 8.57 12.57 -4.15
CA ASN A 240 9.87 13.26 -4.06
C ASN A 240 10.09 13.82 -2.64
N PRO A 241 11.32 14.23 -2.27
CA PRO A 241 11.64 14.66 -0.91
C PRO A 241 10.80 15.85 -0.41
N ASP A 242 10.43 16.77 -1.28
CA ASP A 242 9.76 18.02 -0.91
C ASP A 242 8.25 17.83 -0.69
N THR A 243 7.62 16.96 -1.46
CA THR A 243 6.15 16.85 -1.50
C THR A 243 5.61 15.60 -0.82
N ALA A 244 6.35 14.49 -0.79
CA ALA A 244 5.92 13.26 -0.12
C ALA A 244 5.56 13.46 1.37
N PRO A 245 6.32 14.23 2.17
CA PRO A 245 5.94 14.49 3.56
C PRO A 245 4.61 15.23 3.75
N LEU A 246 4.17 15.98 2.73
CA LEU A 246 2.97 16.81 2.77
C LEU A 246 1.70 16.10 2.27
N TYR A 247 1.85 14.92 1.67
CA TYR A 247 0.78 14.24 0.92
C TYR A 247 -0.48 13.97 1.77
N THR A 248 -0.33 13.36 2.93
CA THR A 248 -1.46 13.08 3.84
C THR A 248 -2.23 14.35 4.24
N ALA A 249 -1.51 15.43 4.56
CA ALA A 249 -2.13 16.70 4.96
C ALA A 249 -2.93 17.31 3.80
N ARG A 250 -2.35 17.33 2.59
CA ARG A 250 -3.00 17.81 1.37
C ARG A 250 -4.23 16.99 1.00
N MET A 251 -4.16 15.67 1.12
CA MET A 251 -5.32 14.79 0.86
C MET A 251 -6.46 15.02 1.87
N LYS A 252 -6.16 15.29 3.13
CA LYS A 252 -7.16 15.66 4.14
C LYS A 252 -7.86 16.98 3.79
N GLU A 253 -7.09 18.00 3.42
CA GLU A 253 -7.61 19.30 3.00
C GLU A 253 -8.45 19.19 1.73
N PHE A 254 -7.97 18.45 0.73
CA PHE A 254 -8.68 18.19 -0.53
C PHE A 254 -10.04 17.50 -0.28
N ALA A 255 -10.05 16.40 0.48
CA ALA A 255 -11.28 15.66 0.78
C ALA A 255 -12.30 16.50 1.58
N ALA A 256 -11.84 17.26 2.57
CA ALA A 256 -12.69 18.15 3.36
C ALA A 256 -13.28 19.28 2.50
N SER A 257 -12.48 19.86 1.61
CA SER A 257 -12.90 20.93 0.71
C SER A 257 -13.91 20.43 -0.32
N LEU A 258 -13.65 19.28 -0.95
CA LEU A 258 -14.58 18.70 -1.92
C LEU A 258 -15.94 18.37 -1.27
N ARG A 259 -15.94 17.83 -0.05
CA ARG A 259 -17.18 17.56 0.71
C ARG A 259 -17.97 18.83 1.00
N ARG A 260 -17.30 19.91 1.37
CA ARG A 260 -17.91 21.22 1.58
C ARG A 260 -18.48 21.78 0.26
N ASP A 261 -17.69 21.72 -0.80
CA ASP A 261 -18.02 22.35 -2.09
C ASP A 261 -19.09 21.57 -2.88
N SER A 262 -19.20 20.24 -2.66
CA SER A 262 -20.29 19.40 -3.19
C SER A 262 -21.54 19.39 -2.31
N GLY A 263 -21.53 20.03 -1.13
CA GLY A 263 -22.63 19.99 -0.19
C GLY A 263 -22.86 18.61 0.46
N ASN A 264 -21.95 17.65 0.29
CA ASN A 264 -22.06 16.31 0.86
C ASN A 264 -20.91 16.03 1.85
N LYS A 265 -21.18 16.20 3.16
CA LYS A 265 -20.19 16.04 4.24
C LYS A 265 -19.62 14.61 4.34
N THR A 266 -20.32 13.62 3.80
CA THR A 266 -19.96 12.20 3.81
C THR A 266 -19.69 11.66 2.41
N LEU A 267 -19.35 12.53 1.45
CA LEU A 267 -19.06 12.12 0.07
C LEU A 267 -18.04 10.97 0.07
N PRO A 268 -18.38 9.79 -0.45
CA PRO A 268 -17.45 8.67 -0.51
C PRO A 268 -16.36 8.92 -1.55
N ILE A 269 -15.14 8.52 -1.20
CA ILE A 269 -13.94 8.68 -2.03
C ILE A 269 -13.24 7.34 -2.13
N VAL A 270 -13.00 6.86 -3.34
CA VAL A 270 -12.10 5.73 -3.58
C VAL A 270 -10.83 6.26 -4.24
N ILE A 271 -9.71 6.02 -3.58
CA ILE A 271 -8.38 6.35 -4.12
C ILE A 271 -7.67 5.08 -4.57
N VAL A 272 -6.75 5.23 -5.50
CA VAL A 272 -5.83 4.17 -5.90
C VAL A 272 -4.53 4.32 -5.12
N GLN A 273 -4.03 3.22 -4.56
CA GLN A 273 -2.63 3.15 -4.15
C GLN A 273 -1.78 2.99 -5.39
N ILE A 274 -0.88 3.95 -5.63
CA ILE A 274 -0.10 4.00 -6.87
C ILE A 274 0.65 2.68 -7.12
N ALA A 275 0.74 2.30 -8.40
CA ALA A 275 1.40 1.09 -8.85
C ALA A 275 2.94 1.19 -8.70
N ARG A 276 3.66 0.26 -9.28
CA ARG A 276 5.13 0.31 -9.43
C ARG A 276 5.55 1.29 -10.53
N VAL A 277 6.82 1.67 -10.52
CA VAL A 277 7.44 2.49 -11.57
C VAL A 277 8.82 1.93 -11.93
N ILE A 278 9.13 1.87 -13.22
CA ILE A 278 10.34 1.26 -13.75
C ILE A 278 11.34 2.36 -14.16
N GLY A 279 12.63 2.15 -13.89
CA GLY A 279 13.70 3.04 -14.37
C GLY A 279 13.88 4.36 -13.62
N TRP A 280 13.14 4.58 -12.53
CA TRP A 280 13.24 5.79 -11.72
C TRP A 280 14.22 5.59 -10.54
N GLY A 281 15.45 5.40 -10.74
CA GLY A 281 16.56 5.34 -9.79
C GLY A 281 16.26 5.02 -8.29
N ALA A 282 17.27 4.51 -7.60
CA ALA A 282 17.14 4.09 -6.19
C ALA A 282 16.74 5.24 -5.23
N SER A 283 17.08 6.49 -5.56
CA SER A 283 16.72 7.68 -4.78
C SER A 283 15.22 7.97 -4.74
N THR A 284 14.46 7.49 -5.70
CA THR A 284 12.99 7.64 -5.75
C THR A 284 12.28 6.66 -4.81
N ALA A 285 12.86 5.48 -4.60
CA ALA A 285 12.21 4.38 -3.87
C ALA A 285 11.66 4.77 -2.47
N PRO A 286 12.40 5.48 -1.60
CA PRO A 286 11.89 5.86 -0.28
C PRO A 286 10.65 6.76 -0.37
N HIS A 287 10.61 7.68 -1.34
CA HIS A 287 9.51 8.62 -1.52
C HIS A 287 8.30 7.94 -2.15
N TRP A 288 8.53 7.03 -3.12
CA TRP A 288 7.49 6.23 -3.76
C TRP A 288 6.78 5.34 -2.74
N ASN A 289 7.54 4.57 -1.97
CA ASN A 289 7.00 3.73 -0.90
C ASN A 289 6.34 4.56 0.22
N SER A 290 6.85 5.77 0.50
CA SER A 290 6.21 6.70 1.45
C SER A 290 4.82 7.12 0.97
N ILE A 291 4.64 7.48 -0.31
CA ILE A 291 3.32 7.80 -0.87
C ILE A 291 2.40 6.58 -0.76
N GLN A 292 2.84 5.40 -1.19
CA GLN A 292 2.05 4.17 -1.13
C GLN A 292 1.60 3.85 0.30
N ASP A 293 2.48 3.95 1.29
CA ASP A 293 2.11 3.69 2.70
C ASP A 293 1.17 4.76 3.27
N GLN A 294 1.34 6.03 2.86
CA GLN A 294 0.40 7.09 3.21
C GLN A 294 -0.98 6.82 2.62
N GLU A 295 -1.08 6.49 1.33
CA GLU A 295 -2.36 6.14 0.66
C GLU A 295 -3.06 4.97 1.35
N ARG A 296 -2.32 3.93 1.74
CA ARG A 296 -2.84 2.81 2.53
C ARG A 296 -3.45 3.25 3.85
N ARG A 297 -2.87 4.27 4.48
CA ARG A 297 -3.26 4.76 5.81
C ARG A 297 -4.33 5.84 5.78
N LEU A 298 -4.62 6.45 4.64
CA LEU A 298 -5.65 7.50 4.51
C LEU A 298 -7.04 7.07 5.01
N PRO A 299 -7.53 5.82 4.83
CA PRO A 299 -8.84 5.41 5.36
C PRO A 299 -8.97 5.52 6.88
N ALA A 300 -7.87 5.41 7.62
CA ALA A 300 -7.85 5.57 9.08
C ALA A 300 -8.02 7.04 9.54
N VAL A 301 -7.67 8.00 8.68
CA VAL A 301 -7.68 9.44 9.03
C VAL A 301 -8.70 10.26 8.22
N ILE A 302 -9.27 9.71 7.16
CA ILE A 302 -10.33 10.30 6.34
C ILE A 302 -11.50 9.33 6.30
N LYS A 303 -12.57 9.62 7.04
CA LYS A 303 -13.79 8.78 7.02
C LYS A 303 -14.37 8.70 5.61
N GLN A 304 -15.09 7.62 5.29
CA GLN A 304 -15.71 7.41 3.97
C GLN A 304 -14.67 7.49 2.83
N LEU A 305 -13.46 6.93 3.06
CA LEU A 305 -12.44 6.77 2.05
C LEU A 305 -11.97 5.30 2.03
N ALA A 306 -11.76 4.74 0.85
CA ALA A 306 -11.12 3.44 0.64
C ALA A 306 -9.95 3.57 -0.33
N THR A 307 -8.93 2.75 -0.11
CA THR A 307 -7.73 2.70 -0.96
C THR A 307 -7.66 1.38 -1.69
N VAL A 308 -7.60 1.39 -3.01
CA VAL A 308 -7.52 0.19 -3.87
C VAL A 308 -6.10 0.04 -4.39
N PRO A 309 -5.40 -1.07 -4.09
CA PRO A 309 -4.06 -1.33 -4.60
C PRO A 309 -4.04 -1.57 -6.11
N ALA A 310 -2.97 -1.07 -6.76
CA ALA A 310 -2.70 -1.29 -8.18
C ALA A 310 -1.33 -1.96 -8.43
N ILE A 311 -0.64 -2.42 -7.38
CA ILE A 311 0.76 -2.89 -7.45
C ILE A 311 0.94 -4.17 -8.29
N ASP A 312 -0.08 -5.01 -8.35
CA ASP A 312 -0.11 -6.28 -9.10
C ASP A 312 -0.52 -6.12 -10.58
N LEU A 313 -0.96 -4.92 -10.96
CA LEU A 313 -1.49 -4.70 -12.32
C LEU A 313 -0.36 -4.47 -13.34
N PRO A 314 -0.53 -4.98 -14.58
CA PRO A 314 0.47 -4.81 -15.64
C PRO A 314 0.56 -3.35 -16.11
N LEU A 315 1.75 -2.98 -16.60
CA LEU A 315 2.06 -1.67 -17.16
C LEU A 315 2.19 -1.75 -18.70
N ASP A 316 1.88 -0.66 -19.40
CA ASP A 316 2.13 -0.46 -20.83
C ASP A 316 3.45 0.27 -21.10
N ASP A 317 3.91 1.04 -20.11
CA ASP A 317 5.19 1.72 -20.13
C ASP A 317 5.84 1.69 -18.74
N ASN A 318 6.74 2.60 -18.44
CA ASN A 318 7.45 2.63 -17.16
C ASN A 318 6.61 3.06 -15.95
N ILE A 319 5.35 3.54 -16.11
CA ILE A 319 4.52 4.09 -15.02
C ILE A 319 3.00 3.91 -15.22
N HIS A 320 2.54 3.75 -16.46
CA HIS A 320 1.13 3.68 -16.75
C HIS A 320 0.63 2.23 -16.80
N LEU A 321 -0.47 1.98 -16.10
CA LEU A 321 -1.15 0.68 -16.16
C LEU A 321 -1.56 0.37 -17.59
N SER A 322 -1.47 -0.91 -17.97
CA SER A 322 -1.98 -1.37 -19.27
C SER A 322 -3.49 -1.22 -19.36
N GLY A 323 -4.02 -1.22 -20.57
CA GLY A 323 -5.46 -1.12 -20.78
C GLY A 323 -6.26 -2.21 -20.06
N ALA A 324 -5.76 -3.43 -20.03
CA ALA A 324 -6.35 -4.52 -19.25
C ALA A 324 -6.26 -4.23 -17.73
N GLY A 325 -5.13 -3.69 -17.28
CA GLY A 325 -4.93 -3.24 -15.89
C GLY A 325 -5.89 -2.11 -15.51
N GLN A 326 -6.13 -1.15 -16.39
CA GLN A 326 -7.10 -0.07 -16.17
C GLN A 326 -8.52 -0.62 -16.01
N TYR A 327 -8.92 -1.60 -16.81
CA TYR A 327 -10.25 -2.22 -16.68
C TYR A 327 -10.38 -3.00 -15.38
N ALA A 328 -9.37 -3.77 -14.99
CA ALA A 328 -9.36 -4.49 -13.71
C ALA A 328 -9.42 -3.52 -12.53
N LEU A 329 -8.67 -2.42 -12.59
CA LEU A 329 -8.70 -1.37 -11.58
C LEU A 329 -10.08 -0.74 -11.45
N GLY A 330 -10.73 -0.41 -12.57
CA GLY A 330 -12.09 0.13 -12.59
C GLY A 330 -13.10 -0.77 -11.87
N VAL A 331 -13.05 -2.08 -12.11
CA VAL A 331 -13.87 -3.07 -11.41
C VAL A 331 -13.60 -3.06 -9.90
N ARG A 332 -12.34 -3.12 -9.49
CA ARG A 332 -11.94 -3.07 -8.07
C ARG A 332 -12.41 -1.78 -7.37
N MET A 333 -12.30 -0.64 -8.05
CA MET A 333 -12.77 0.65 -7.52
C MET A 333 -14.29 0.68 -7.36
N ALA A 334 -15.05 0.09 -8.29
CA ALA A 334 -16.50 -0.01 -8.20
C ALA A 334 -16.95 -0.87 -7.01
N GLN A 335 -16.31 -2.01 -6.79
CA GLN A 335 -16.56 -2.88 -5.64
C GLN A 335 -16.24 -2.17 -4.31
N ALA A 336 -15.09 -1.50 -4.23
CA ALA A 336 -14.71 -0.70 -3.06
C ALA A 336 -15.72 0.43 -2.78
N MET A 337 -16.18 1.12 -3.82
CA MET A 337 -17.20 2.17 -3.72
C MET A 337 -18.53 1.63 -3.18
N GLN A 338 -18.95 0.45 -3.60
CA GLN A 338 -20.16 -0.17 -3.08
C GLN A 338 -20.04 -0.54 -1.60
N VAL A 339 -18.88 -1.05 -1.19
CA VAL A 339 -18.61 -1.34 0.23
C VAL A 339 -18.63 -0.05 1.08
N LEU A 340 -18.09 1.05 0.58
CA LEU A 340 -18.17 2.35 1.28
C LEU A 340 -19.61 2.84 1.45
N ARG A 341 -20.47 2.63 0.45
CA ARG A 341 -21.87 3.12 0.45
C ARG A 341 -22.82 2.21 1.21
N GLU A 342 -22.65 0.92 1.06
CA GLU A 342 -23.63 -0.09 1.51
C GLU A 342 -23.12 -0.95 2.69
N GLY A 343 -21.85 -0.80 3.05
CA GLY A 343 -21.19 -1.58 4.10
C GLY A 343 -20.92 -3.03 3.69
N ARG A 344 -20.66 -3.89 4.68
CA ARG A 344 -20.26 -5.29 4.47
C ARG A 344 -21.30 -6.17 3.75
N LYS A 345 -22.55 -5.75 3.63
CA LYS A 345 -23.57 -6.44 2.80
C LYS A 345 -23.22 -6.40 1.29
N ALA A 346 -22.46 -5.41 0.85
CA ALA A 346 -22.01 -5.27 -0.54
C ALA A 346 -20.67 -5.97 -0.82
N GLY A 347 -19.96 -6.45 0.19
CA GLY A 347 -18.67 -7.11 0.08
C GLY A 347 -17.77 -6.85 1.27
N GLN A 348 -16.54 -7.36 1.21
CA GLN A 348 -15.53 -7.08 2.24
C GLN A 348 -14.82 -5.75 1.97
N PRO A 349 -14.47 -4.99 3.03
CA PRO A 349 -13.56 -3.87 2.91
C PRO A 349 -12.23 -4.29 2.30
N GLN A 350 -11.39 -3.34 1.92
CA GLN A 350 -10.07 -3.65 1.36
C GLN A 350 -9.22 -4.46 2.34
N ILE A 351 -8.38 -5.36 1.80
CA ILE A 351 -7.46 -6.18 2.61
C ILE A 351 -6.56 -5.23 3.40
N ALA A 352 -6.40 -5.52 4.68
CA ALA A 352 -5.53 -4.74 5.56
C ALA A 352 -4.64 -5.65 6.42
N VAL A 353 -3.46 -5.15 6.78
CA VAL A 353 -2.59 -5.82 7.75
C VAL A 353 -3.24 -5.73 9.12
N LYS A 354 -3.54 -6.87 9.72
CA LYS A 354 -4.12 -6.98 11.07
C LYS A 354 -3.04 -7.09 12.14
N LYS A 355 -2.04 -7.94 11.90
CA LYS A 355 -1.00 -8.24 12.87
C LYS A 355 0.26 -8.75 12.18
N VAL A 356 1.42 -8.41 12.73
CA VAL A 356 2.71 -8.99 12.36
C VAL A 356 3.34 -9.59 13.61
N THR A 357 3.82 -10.83 13.53
CA THR A 357 4.50 -11.53 14.61
C THR A 357 5.70 -12.29 14.08
N ILE A 358 6.61 -12.67 14.98
CA ILE A 358 7.73 -13.55 14.68
C ILE A 358 7.50 -14.89 15.37
N GLU A 359 7.60 -15.96 14.63
CA GLU A 359 7.69 -17.33 15.15
C GLU A 359 9.11 -17.85 15.00
N THR A 360 9.45 -18.85 15.80
CA THR A 360 10.76 -19.52 15.72
C THR A 360 10.57 -20.93 15.18
N VAL A 361 11.23 -21.22 14.07
CA VAL A 361 11.22 -22.57 13.47
C VAL A 361 12.67 -23.02 13.27
N ARG A 362 13.08 -24.06 13.97
CA ARG A 362 14.46 -24.58 13.94
C ARG A 362 15.53 -23.51 14.22
N GLY A 363 15.25 -22.61 15.19
CA GLY A 363 16.17 -21.52 15.56
C GLY A 363 16.14 -20.29 14.64
N LEU A 364 15.41 -20.35 13.52
CA LEU A 364 15.27 -19.25 12.59
C LEU A 364 13.95 -18.50 12.80
N GLY A 365 13.96 -17.19 12.53
CA GLY A 365 12.78 -16.36 12.56
C GLY A 365 11.89 -16.56 11.32
N VAL A 366 10.59 -16.64 11.56
CA VAL A 366 9.56 -16.62 10.52
C VAL A 366 8.65 -15.43 10.78
N ALA A 367 8.62 -14.45 9.89
CA ALA A 367 7.67 -13.36 9.97
C ALA A 367 6.28 -13.86 9.54
N VAL A 368 5.30 -13.67 10.41
CA VAL A 368 3.90 -14.05 10.15
C VAL A 368 3.06 -12.79 10.06
N VAL A 369 2.47 -12.56 8.90
CA VAL A 369 1.57 -11.44 8.63
C VAL A 369 0.15 -11.96 8.54
N GLU A 370 -0.69 -11.58 9.48
CA GLU A 370 -2.13 -11.84 9.44
C GLU A 370 -2.82 -10.66 8.79
N PHE A 371 -3.68 -10.95 7.80
CA PHE A 371 -4.51 -9.97 7.11
C PHE A 371 -5.97 -10.10 7.52
N GLU A 372 -6.67 -8.98 7.53
CA GLU A 372 -8.13 -8.93 7.70
C GLU A 372 -8.83 -8.58 6.38
N ASN A 373 -10.12 -8.86 6.32
CA ASN A 373 -11.00 -8.62 5.17
C ASN A 373 -10.66 -9.46 3.92
N VAL A 374 -9.90 -10.52 4.06
CA VAL A 374 -9.61 -11.48 2.98
C VAL A 374 -10.90 -12.21 2.61
N VAL A 375 -11.19 -12.32 1.31
CA VAL A 375 -12.27 -13.17 0.78
C VAL A 375 -11.70 -14.55 0.46
N GLY A 376 -12.26 -15.58 1.09
CA GLY A 376 -11.71 -16.93 0.99
C GLY A 376 -10.32 -16.99 1.63
N ARG A 377 -9.30 -17.17 0.82
CA ARG A 377 -7.89 -17.24 1.25
C ARG A 377 -6.98 -16.41 0.35
N LEU A 378 -5.77 -16.15 0.84
CA LEU A 378 -4.68 -15.61 0.01
C LEU A 378 -4.20 -16.66 -0.99
N GLN A 379 -3.87 -16.19 -2.18
CA GLN A 379 -3.41 -17.03 -3.28
C GLN A 379 -2.40 -16.30 -4.17
N SER A 380 -1.68 -17.04 -5.00
CA SER A 380 -0.81 -16.55 -6.05
C SER A 380 -0.79 -17.53 -7.19
N GLU A 381 -0.79 -17.07 -8.44
CA GLU A 381 -0.71 -17.91 -9.63
C GLU A 381 0.67 -18.55 -9.84
N SER A 382 1.68 -18.00 -9.18
CA SER A 382 3.06 -18.48 -9.21
C SER A 382 3.64 -18.48 -7.80
N ARG A 383 4.98 -18.58 -7.65
CA ARG A 383 5.63 -18.45 -6.35
C ARG A 383 5.22 -17.12 -5.70
N PRO A 384 4.63 -17.12 -4.47
CA PRO A 384 4.26 -15.89 -3.78
C PRO A 384 5.45 -14.95 -3.64
N SER A 385 5.26 -13.66 -3.97
CA SER A 385 6.32 -12.67 -4.00
C SER A 385 5.82 -11.29 -3.55
N GLY A 386 6.75 -10.37 -3.27
CA GLY A 386 6.49 -8.99 -2.94
C GLY A 386 6.90 -8.58 -1.52
N PHE A 387 7.17 -9.52 -0.62
CA PHE A 387 7.69 -9.19 0.71
C PHE A 387 9.18 -8.88 0.68
N ALA A 388 9.60 -7.94 1.53
CA ALA A 388 11.00 -7.65 1.80
C ALA A 388 11.22 -7.42 3.30
N ILE A 389 12.31 -7.98 3.83
CA ILE A 389 12.79 -7.72 5.20
C ILE A 389 14.00 -6.79 5.06
N VAL A 390 13.91 -5.59 5.61
CA VAL A 390 14.93 -4.53 5.43
C VAL A 390 15.58 -4.22 6.77
N ASN A 391 16.89 -4.32 6.84
CA ASN A 391 17.70 -3.94 8.00
C ASN A 391 18.67 -2.79 7.63
N GLN A 392 19.59 -2.44 8.54
CA GLN A 392 20.60 -1.39 8.32
C GLN A 392 21.54 -1.68 7.14
N ASN A 393 21.68 -2.93 6.70
CA ASN A 393 22.52 -3.36 5.60
C ASN A 393 21.75 -3.50 4.27
N GLY A 394 20.48 -3.11 4.25
CA GLY A 394 19.60 -3.22 3.10
C GLY A 394 18.59 -4.36 3.19
N SER A 395 18.09 -4.83 2.06
CA SER A 395 17.10 -5.92 2.01
C SER A 395 17.76 -7.27 2.30
N ALA A 396 17.28 -7.97 3.32
CA ALA A 396 17.69 -9.34 3.62
C ALA A 396 16.96 -10.34 2.71
N ASN A 397 17.67 -11.38 2.31
CA ASN A 397 17.07 -12.46 1.52
C ASN A 397 16.08 -13.28 2.37
N HIS A 398 14.94 -13.58 1.79
CA HIS A 398 14.03 -14.61 2.25
C HIS A 398 14.01 -15.76 1.24
N PHE A 399 13.87 -16.98 1.70
CA PHE A 399 13.94 -18.16 0.83
C PHE A 399 12.58 -18.77 0.53
N ASP A 400 11.54 -18.38 1.29
CA ASP A 400 10.20 -18.93 1.07
C ASP A 400 9.10 -17.99 1.63
N ILE A 401 7.96 -17.96 0.94
CA ILE A 401 6.72 -17.33 1.38
C ILE A 401 5.62 -18.37 1.26
N GLN A 402 4.99 -18.73 2.37
CA GLN A 402 3.88 -19.67 2.45
C GLN A 402 2.60 -18.90 2.76
N LEU A 403 1.54 -19.16 1.99
CA LEU A 403 0.22 -18.60 2.21
C LEU A 403 -0.65 -19.64 2.92
N ASP A 404 -1.31 -19.23 4.02
CA ASP A 404 -2.17 -20.09 4.82
C ASP A 404 -3.41 -19.29 5.27
N GLY A 405 -4.53 -19.54 4.62
CA GLY A 405 -5.75 -18.80 4.86
C GLY A 405 -5.57 -17.31 4.62
N SER A 406 -5.69 -16.50 5.67
CA SER A 406 -5.45 -15.06 5.65
C SER A 406 -4.04 -14.66 6.09
N CYS A 407 -3.11 -15.61 6.21
CA CYS A 407 -1.75 -15.37 6.69
C CYS A 407 -0.71 -15.57 5.58
N ALA A 408 0.34 -14.75 5.62
CA ALA A 408 1.58 -14.98 4.89
C ALA A 408 2.73 -15.24 5.88
N ARG A 409 3.50 -16.29 5.64
CA ARG A 409 4.64 -16.74 6.47
C ARG A 409 5.91 -16.58 5.67
N ILE A 410 6.77 -15.64 6.06
CA ILE A 410 8.01 -15.29 5.36
C ILE A 410 9.18 -15.91 6.10
N ARG A 411 9.88 -16.85 5.48
CA ARG A 411 11.02 -17.58 6.03
C ARG A 411 12.32 -16.97 5.55
N SER A 412 13.21 -16.68 6.49
CA SER A 412 14.56 -16.15 6.19
C SER A 412 15.63 -16.88 6.99
N GLY A 413 16.90 -16.59 6.69
CA GLY A 413 18.04 -17.08 7.47
C GLY A 413 18.32 -16.28 8.76
N MET A 414 17.47 -15.32 9.11
CA MET A 414 17.68 -14.47 10.29
C MET A 414 17.28 -15.16 11.58
N SER A 415 17.96 -14.81 12.67
CA SER A 415 17.47 -15.17 14.01
C SER A 415 16.17 -14.37 14.33
N PRO A 416 15.35 -14.84 15.29
CA PRO A 416 14.17 -14.06 15.73
C PRO A 416 14.52 -12.65 16.23
N ASP A 417 15.65 -12.48 16.90
CA ASP A 417 16.09 -11.18 17.45
C ASP A 417 16.56 -10.23 16.33
N ASP A 418 17.30 -10.72 15.33
CA ASP A 418 17.69 -9.93 14.16
C ASP A 418 16.45 -9.52 13.34
N MET A 419 15.51 -10.45 13.17
CA MET A 419 14.25 -10.19 12.47
C MET A 419 13.41 -9.13 13.22
N ALA A 420 13.40 -9.14 14.55
CA ALA A 420 12.69 -8.14 15.36
C ALA A 420 13.26 -6.71 15.21
N GLN A 421 14.54 -6.59 14.84
CA GLN A 421 15.20 -5.31 14.58
C GLN A 421 14.99 -4.83 13.16
N ALA A 422 14.66 -5.70 12.24
CA ALA A 422 14.40 -5.38 10.84
C ALA A 422 12.98 -4.84 10.63
N MET A 423 12.74 -4.27 9.45
CA MET A 423 11.46 -3.75 9.01
C MET A 423 10.89 -4.64 7.91
N LEU A 424 9.62 -4.97 8.02
CA LEU A 424 8.89 -5.72 7.01
C LEU A 424 8.21 -4.75 6.04
N HIS A 425 8.30 -5.09 4.76
CA HIS A 425 7.61 -4.41 3.66
C HIS A 425 6.87 -5.41 2.78
N TYR A 426 5.84 -4.95 2.09
CA TYR A 426 5.30 -5.56 0.88
C TYR A 426 5.30 -4.51 -0.21
N GLY A 427 5.89 -4.80 -1.36
CA GLY A 427 6.06 -3.82 -2.44
C GLY A 427 7.24 -2.85 -2.23
N TYR A 428 8.34 -3.29 -1.64
CA TYR A 428 9.53 -2.47 -1.37
C TYR A 428 10.28 -2.12 -2.65
N GLY A 429 10.64 -0.83 -2.79
CA GLY A 429 11.34 -0.31 -3.96
C GLY A 429 10.39 0.32 -4.97
N THR A 430 10.88 0.57 -6.18
CA THR A 430 10.10 1.20 -7.25
C THR A 430 9.42 0.17 -8.17
N ASP A 431 10.07 -1.00 -8.38
CA ASP A 431 9.59 -2.04 -9.28
C ASP A 431 9.55 -3.43 -8.61
N PRO A 432 8.79 -3.61 -7.52
CA PRO A 432 8.64 -4.91 -6.87
C PRO A 432 7.72 -5.83 -7.67
N TYR A 433 8.05 -7.11 -7.72
CA TYR A 433 7.12 -8.13 -8.23
C TYR A 433 6.17 -8.56 -7.11
N CYS A 434 4.92 -8.09 -7.17
CA CYS A 434 3.87 -8.37 -6.20
C CYS A 434 2.74 -9.15 -6.88
N ASN A 435 2.44 -10.36 -6.40
CA ASN A 435 1.50 -11.28 -7.05
C ASN A 435 0.55 -11.99 -6.09
N ILE A 436 0.40 -11.47 -4.87
CA ILE A 436 -0.49 -12.07 -3.88
C ILE A 436 -1.84 -11.35 -3.90
N THR A 437 -2.90 -12.13 -4.13
CA THR A 437 -4.29 -11.69 -4.12
C THR A 437 -5.12 -12.58 -3.20
N ASP A 438 -6.38 -12.22 -2.97
CA ASP A 438 -7.36 -13.15 -2.42
C ASP A 438 -8.19 -13.82 -3.54
N GLU A 439 -9.11 -14.73 -3.17
CA GLU A 439 -9.96 -15.45 -4.14
C GLU A 439 -10.92 -14.53 -4.91
N ALA A 440 -11.16 -13.31 -4.46
CA ALA A 440 -11.90 -12.29 -5.21
C ALA A 440 -11.01 -11.47 -6.16
N GLY A 441 -9.72 -11.82 -6.31
CA GLY A 441 -8.77 -11.14 -7.18
C GLY A 441 -8.33 -9.75 -6.67
N ARG A 442 -8.47 -9.49 -5.34
CA ARG A 442 -8.05 -8.23 -4.73
C ARG A 442 -6.60 -8.35 -4.25
N SER A 443 -5.74 -7.42 -4.68
CA SER A 443 -4.34 -7.40 -4.30
C SER A 443 -4.12 -7.06 -2.83
N LEU A 444 -3.04 -7.58 -2.25
CA LEU A 444 -2.52 -7.03 -1.01
C LEU A 444 -2.11 -5.55 -1.23
N PRO A 445 -2.33 -4.68 -0.22
CA PRO A 445 -1.80 -3.32 -0.27
C PRO A 445 -0.29 -3.30 -0.10
N VAL A 446 0.39 -2.38 -0.75
CA VAL A 446 1.78 -2.04 -0.42
C VAL A 446 1.83 -1.47 1.00
N PHE A 447 2.81 -1.90 1.78
CA PHE A 447 3.00 -1.41 3.14
C PHE A 447 4.46 -1.47 3.56
N GLY A 448 4.81 -0.66 4.52
CA GLY A 448 6.09 -0.62 5.21
C GLY A 448 6.67 0.80 5.29
N PRO A 449 7.60 0.95 6.23
CA PRO A 449 8.19 -0.03 7.14
C PRO A 449 7.24 -0.45 8.30
N LEU A 450 7.11 -1.73 8.55
CA LEU A 450 6.41 -2.27 9.72
C LEU A 450 7.39 -3.03 10.63
N ARG A 451 7.36 -2.76 11.93
CA ARG A 451 8.11 -3.56 12.92
C ARG A 451 7.45 -4.92 13.08
N MET A 452 8.26 -5.97 13.10
CA MET A 452 7.79 -7.35 13.26
C MET A 452 7.72 -7.78 14.73
N GLY A 453 8.48 -7.12 15.61
CA GLY A 453 8.50 -7.37 17.05
C GLY A 453 8.87 -6.13 17.85
N ALA A 454 8.80 -6.22 19.17
CA ALA A 454 9.38 -5.19 20.02
C ALA A 454 10.90 -5.22 19.85
N PRO A 455 11.56 -4.09 19.61
CA PRO A 455 13.02 -4.05 19.57
C PRO A 455 13.54 -4.50 20.94
N ARG A 456 14.25 -5.63 20.96
CA ARG A 456 15.01 -6.05 22.12
C ARG A 456 16.42 -5.53 21.93
N ALA A 457 16.89 -4.71 22.84
CA ALA A 457 18.30 -4.33 22.85
C ALA A 457 19.10 -5.56 23.30
N ILE A 458 19.81 -6.17 22.37
CA ILE A 458 20.72 -7.27 22.67
C ILE A 458 22.03 -6.75 23.27
N THR A 459 22.67 -7.58 24.07
CA THR A 459 24.01 -7.29 24.58
C THR A 459 25.04 -7.36 23.46
N PRO A 460 26.14 -6.58 23.54
CA PRO A 460 27.20 -6.64 22.53
C PRO A 460 27.78 -8.03 22.37
N PHE A 461 28.14 -8.39 21.15
CA PHE A 461 28.88 -9.62 20.86
C PHE A 461 30.31 -9.51 21.39
N ILE A 462 30.81 -10.62 21.97
CA ILE A 462 32.18 -10.76 22.43
C ILE A 462 33.04 -11.14 21.22
N ARG A 463 33.90 -10.21 20.78
CA ARG A 463 34.78 -10.36 19.62
C ARG A 463 36.26 -10.49 19.96
N GLN A 464 36.61 -10.18 21.21
CA GLN A 464 37.95 -10.39 21.76
C GLN A 464 37.92 -11.70 22.52
N VAL A 465 38.62 -12.69 22.03
CA VAL A 465 38.68 -14.04 22.58
C VAL A 465 40.07 -14.61 22.40
N ARG A 466 40.43 -15.58 23.23
CA ARG A 466 41.57 -16.43 22.97
C ARG A 466 41.13 -17.63 22.14
N VAL A 467 41.87 -17.98 21.11
CA VAL A 467 41.58 -19.08 20.18
C VAL A 467 42.74 -20.09 20.25
N SER A 468 42.42 -21.38 20.35
CA SER A 468 43.44 -22.44 20.39
C SER A 468 44.01 -22.77 19.02
N ALA A 469 45.15 -23.46 19.00
CA ALA A 469 45.49 -24.28 17.85
C ALA A 469 44.42 -25.40 17.66
N PHE A 470 44.33 -25.93 16.42
CA PHE A 470 43.42 -27.05 16.13
C PHE A 470 43.92 -28.32 16.84
N GLN A 471 43.02 -29.01 17.51
CA GLN A 471 43.31 -30.22 18.29
C GLN A 471 42.60 -31.41 17.62
N PRO A 472 43.25 -32.60 17.57
CA PRO A 472 42.54 -33.79 17.09
C PRO A 472 41.28 -34.06 17.88
N SER A 473 40.17 -34.39 17.20
CA SER A 473 38.94 -34.81 17.85
C SER A 473 39.11 -36.21 18.43
N ALA A 474 39.28 -36.30 19.75
CA ALA A 474 39.44 -37.59 20.43
C ALA A 474 38.12 -38.03 21.08
N GLY A 475 37.33 -38.83 20.36
CA GLY A 475 36.11 -39.44 20.88
C GLY A 475 34.84 -38.56 20.73
N LYS A 476 33.80 -38.92 21.50
CA LYS A 476 32.51 -38.23 21.45
C LYS A 476 32.56 -36.90 22.20
N LEU A 477 32.04 -35.85 21.62
CA LEU A 477 31.99 -34.51 22.21
C LEU A 477 31.31 -34.48 23.59
N GLU A 478 30.32 -35.32 23.80
CA GLU A 478 29.66 -35.45 25.11
C GLU A 478 30.62 -35.82 26.24
N GLN A 479 31.61 -36.66 25.93
CA GLN A 479 32.61 -37.14 26.87
C GLN A 479 33.81 -36.21 27.04
N LEU A 480 33.88 -35.16 26.21
CA LEU A 480 34.96 -34.18 26.28
C LEU A 480 34.95 -33.47 27.64
N GLY A 481 36.02 -33.63 28.39
CA GLY A 481 36.26 -32.95 29.67
C GLY A 481 36.67 -31.48 29.47
N TYR A 482 36.62 -30.69 30.52
CA TYR A 482 37.26 -29.38 30.53
C TYR A 482 38.78 -29.56 30.35
N PRO A 483 39.45 -28.73 29.53
CA PRO A 483 40.88 -28.83 29.33
C PRO A 483 41.64 -28.66 30.64
N VAL A 484 42.58 -29.59 30.93
CA VAL A 484 43.39 -29.58 32.18
C VAL A 484 44.26 -28.30 32.25
N SER A 485 44.73 -27.81 31.12
CA SER A 485 45.46 -26.55 31.00
C SER A 485 45.11 -25.87 29.65
N LEU A 486 44.66 -24.62 29.70
CA LEU A 486 44.45 -23.82 28.50
C LEU A 486 45.79 -23.47 27.83
N ASP A 487 46.89 -23.39 28.59
CA ASP A 487 48.22 -23.12 28.02
C ASP A 487 48.67 -24.27 27.11
N ALA A 488 48.31 -25.51 27.44
CA ALA A 488 48.59 -26.68 26.59
C ALA A 488 47.85 -26.64 25.25
N LEU A 489 46.75 -25.84 25.12
CA LEU A 489 46.00 -25.65 23.90
C LEU A 489 46.60 -24.56 22.97
N GLN A 490 47.71 -23.95 23.37
CA GLN A 490 48.34 -22.84 22.63
C GLN A 490 47.36 -21.70 22.31
N MET A 491 46.63 -21.24 23.31
CA MET A 491 45.62 -20.17 23.18
C MET A 491 46.27 -18.83 22.83
N THR A 492 45.84 -18.23 21.74
CA THR A 492 46.32 -16.89 21.30
C THR A 492 45.19 -15.87 21.35
N PRO A 493 45.44 -14.62 21.85
CA PRO A 493 44.45 -13.54 21.77
C PRO A 493 44.11 -13.21 20.33
N ARG A 494 42.82 -13.05 20.04
CA ARG A 494 42.34 -12.68 18.72
C ARG A 494 41.14 -11.74 18.81
N THR A 495 41.14 -10.71 17.96
CA THR A 495 40.03 -9.78 17.82
C THR A 495 39.40 -9.95 16.45
N PHE A 496 38.10 -10.23 16.40
CA PHE A 496 37.33 -10.36 15.18
C PHE A 496 36.68 -9.02 14.82
N THR A 497 36.69 -8.67 13.53
CA THR A 497 36.06 -7.44 13.04
C THR A 497 34.53 -7.54 13.05
N GLU A 498 34.01 -8.72 12.79
CA GLU A 498 32.59 -9.04 12.75
C GLU A 498 32.11 -9.74 14.03
N PRO A 499 30.81 -9.73 14.34
CA PRO A 499 30.21 -10.48 15.46
C PRO A 499 30.46 -11.99 15.41
N PHE A 500 30.62 -12.57 14.23
CA PHE A 500 30.93 -13.97 14.03
C PHE A 500 32.45 -14.17 14.15
N CYS A 501 32.87 -14.94 15.14
CA CYS A 501 34.27 -15.36 15.33
C CYS A 501 34.60 -16.41 14.25
N ASN A 502 34.85 -15.94 13.02
CA ASN A 502 35.00 -16.77 11.82
C ASN A 502 36.42 -17.30 11.65
N LEU A 503 36.55 -18.63 11.64
CA LEU A 503 37.80 -19.37 11.40
C LEU A 503 37.78 -20.12 10.07
N HIS A 504 36.85 -19.83 9.17
CA HIS A 504 36.73 -20.54 7.90
C HIS A 504 38.04 -20.54 7.08
N PRO A 505 38.80 -19.45 6.96
CA PRO A 505 40.06 -19.47 6.21
C PRO A 505 41.07 -20.48 6.75
N GLU A 506 41.14 -20.61 8.07
CA GLU A 506 42.06 -21.55 8.76
C GLU A 506 41.55 -23.00 8.64
N ILE A 507 40.25 -23.20 8.86
CA ILE A 507 39.61 -24.53 8.75
C ILE A 507 39.80 -25.11 7.35
N MET A 508 39.68 -24.29 6.32
CA MET A 508 39.90 -24.70 4.93
C MET A 508 41.33 -25.17 4.67
N GLN A 509 42.33 -24.64 5.40
CA GLN A 509 43.72 -25.09 5.33
C GLN A 509 43.93 -26.48 5.98
N HIS A 510 43.11 -26.82 6.97
CA HIS A 510 43.14 -28.14 7.65
C HIS A 510 42.39 -29.23 6.86
N GLY A 511 41.66 -28.86 5.84
CA GLY A 511 40.90 -29.80 4.98
C GLY A 511 39.74 -30.46 5.71
N ASN A 512 39.38 -31.67 5.27
CA ASN A 512 38.24 -32.43 5.82
C ASN A 512 38.54 -33.18 7.13
N ARG A 513 39.54 -32.73 7.91
CA ARG A 513 39.83 -33.35 9.20
C ARG A 513 38.75 -33.00 10.22
N ASP A 514 38.42 -33.95 11.07
CA ASP A 514 37.55 -33.69 12.21
C ASP A 514 38.43 -33.29 13.41
N GLU A 515 38.45 -31.99 13.69
CA GLU A 515 39.26 -31.37 14.72
C GLU A 515 38.40 -30.49 15.64
N LEU A 516 38.96 -30.15 16.80
CA LEU A 516 38.39 -29.23 17.77
C LEU A 516 39.18 -27.92 17.78
N VAL A 517 38.47 -26.80 17.88
CA VAL A 517 39.05 -25.48 18.18
C VAL A 517 38.35 -24.91 19.41
N TYR A 518 39.11 -24.31 20.30
CA TYR A 518 38.59 -23.71 21.51
C TYR A 518 38.60 -22.21 21.43
N PHE A 519 37.51 -21.59 21.91
CA PHE A 519 37.36 -20.15 22.14
C PHE A 519 37.25 -19.94 23.65
N ALA A 520 38.01 -19.00 24.21
CA ALA A 520 37.91 -18.65 25.62
C ALA A 520 37.88 -17.14 25.82
N PHE A 521 37.08 -16.66 26.77
CA PHE A 521 37.10 -15.29 27.23
C PHE A 521 36.84 -15.21 28.72
N ARG A 522 37.38 -14.16 29.35
CA ARG A 522 37.20 -13.87 30.77
C ARG A 522 36.27 -12.69 30.97
N PHE A 523 35.60 -12.66 32.11
CA PHE A 523 34.75 -11.55 32.52
C PHE A 523 34.76 -11.40 34.05
N PHE A 524 34.47 -10.16 34.50
CA PHE A 524 34.44 -9.84 35.93
C PHE A 524 33.04 -9.41 36.37
N CYS A 525 32.58 -9.94 37.49
CA CYS A 525 31.32 -9.57 38.13
C CYS A 525 31.62 -8.83 39.45
N LYS A 526 31.19 -7.57 39.60
CA LYS A 526 31.29 -6.79 40.85
C LYS A 526 30.44 -7.38 41.99
N ALA A 527 29.38 -8.10 41.66
CA ALA A 527 28.45 -8.77 42.54
C ALA A 527 27.89 -10.01 41.83
N PRO A 528 27.30 -10.97 42.56
CA PRO A 528 26.68 -12.14 41.92
C PRO A 528 25.64 -11.76 40.88
N LEU A 529 25.74 -12.30 39.66
CA LEU A 529 24.86 -12.00 38.54
C LEU A 529 24.20 -13.27 37.96
N PRO A 530 22.90 -13.27 37.71
CA PRO A 530 22.23 -14.29 36.91
C PRO A 530 22.49 -14.04 35.43
N LEU A 531 23.33 -14.85 34.79
CA LEU A 531 23.79 -14.71 33.42
C LEU A 531 23.33 -15.87 32.54
N ALA A 532 23.27 -15.60 31.27
CA ALA A 532 23.09 -16.59 30.22
C ALA A 532 24.18 -16.42 29.16
N LEU A 533 24.86 -17.51 28.81
CA LEU A 533 25.65 -17.60 27.60
C LEU A 533 24.67 -17.77 26.42
N ILE A 534 24.70 -16.82 25.50
CA ILE A 534 24.01 -16.93 24.22
C ILE A 534 25.05 -17.32 23.19
N LEU A 535 24.88 -18.50 22.62
CA LEU A 535 25.85 -19.11 21.73
C LEU A 535 25.22 -19.40 20.36
N GLY A 536 25.82 -18.83 19.29
CA GLY A 536 25.59 -19.23 17.91
C GLY A 536 26.76 -20.09 17.43
N TYR A 537 26.49 -21.08 16.58
CA TYR A 537 27.52 -22.02 16.09
C TYR A 537 27.02 -22.79 14.87
N ASP A 538 27.92 -23.29 14.08
CA ASP A 538 27.63 -24.06 12.85
C ASP A 538 28.23 -25.47 12.83
N GLY A 539 28.76 -25.93 13.97
CA GLY A 539 29.29 -27.28 14.17
C GLY A 539 28.91 -27.88 15.52
N PRO A 540 29.31 -29.13 15.80
CA PRO A 540 29.21 -29.70 17.13
C PRO A 540 29.91 -28.82 18.16
N VAL A 541 29.28 -28.59 19.33
CA VAL A 541 29.80 -27.63 20.31
C VAL A 541 29.61 -28.10 21.75
N LYS A 542 30.58 -27.77 22.62
CA LYS A 542 30.49 -27.91 24.07
C LYS A 542 31.04 -26.66 24.75
N ALA A 543 30.39 -26.21 25.82
CA ALA A 543 30.83 -25.02 26.55
C ALA A 543 30.86 -25.27 28.07
N TRP A 544 31.75 -24.53 28.74
CA TRP A 544 31.94 -24.56 30.20
C TRP A 544 32.01 -23.13 30.75
N SER A 545 31.60 -22.98 32.01
CA SER A 545 31.84 -21.80 32.84
C SER A 545 32.63 -22.24 34.05
N ASP A 546 33.81 -21.68 34.30
CA ASP A 546 34.73 -22.01 35.41
C ASP A 546 34.96 -23.53 35.54
N GLY A 547 35.22 -24.18 34.40
CA GLY A 547 35.44 -25.64 34.35
C GLY A 547 34.19 -26.50 34.47
N LYS A 548 33.03 -25.92 34.79
CA LYS A 548 31.76 -26.67 34.93
C LYS A 548 31.03 -26.72 33.58
N PRO A 549 30.56 -27.89 33.14
CA PRO A 549 29.79 -28.01 31.91
C PRO A 549 28.56 -27.09 31.93
N LEU A 550 28.40 -26.27 30.88
CA LEU A 550 27.31 -25.32 30.72
C LEU A 550 26.29 -25.80 29.67
N MET A 551 26.79 -26.31 28.55
CA MET A 551 25.98 -26.90 27.51
C MET A 551 26.78 -27.78 26.56
N HIS A 552 26.11 -28.65 25.83
CA HIS A 552 26.66 -29.35 24.67
C HIS A 552 25.58 -29.57 23.59
N ASP A 553 26.01 -29.59 22.32
CA ASP A 553 25.20 -29.99 21.19
C ASP A 553 26.07 -30.79 20.19
N PRO A 554 26.07 -32.14 20.29
CA PRO A 554 26.88 -32.97 19.43
C PRO A 554 26.39 -33.01 17.97
N ASN A 555 25.16 -32.54 17.70
CA ASN A 555 24.54 -32.50 16.39
C ASN A 555 24.47 -31.07 15.81
N GLY A 556 25.23 -30.16 16.39
CA GLY A 556 25.35 -28.81 15.89
C GLY A 556 25.80 -28.79 14.43
N THR A 557 25.16 -27.96 13.57
CA THR A 557 25.45 -27.87 12.16
C THR A 557 25.02 -26.52 11.60
N ASN A 558 25.34 -26.20 10.36
CA ASN A 558 24.92 -24.99 9.65
C ASN A 558 23.38 -24.83 9.62
N PRO A 559 22.88 -23.56 9.59
CA PRO A 559 23.62 -22.31 9.69
C PRO A 559 23.97 -21.91 11.11
N ALA A 560 25.05 -21.11 11.29
CA ALA A 560 25.27 -20.39 12.54
C ALA A 560 24.23 -19.27 12.66
N THR A 561 23.42 -19.28 13.70
CA THR A 561 22.52 -18.17 14.04
C THR A 561 22.95 -17.56 15.36
N THR A 562 22.74 -16.25 15.56
CA THR A 562 23.26 -15.51 16.71
C THR A 562 22.83 -16.05 18.07
N ASP A 563 21.65 -16.73 18.15
CA ASP A 563 21.01 -17.19 19.39
C ASP A 563 20.61 -18.66 19.33
N LYS A 564 21.43 -19.48 18.74
CA LYS A 564 21.11 -20.91 18.54
C LYS A 564 20.85 -21.64 19.82
N ARG A 565 21.59 -21.28 20.90
CA ARG A 565 21.46 -21.86 22.23
C ARG A 565 21.59 -20.81 23.33
N THR A 566 20.75 -20.92 24.35
CA THR A 566 20.80 -20.09 25.56
C THR A 566 21.04 -21.00 26.77
N SER A 567 22.11 -20.77 27.51
CA SER A 567 22.47 -21.54 28.70
C SER A 567 22.60 -20.63 29.91
N ARG A 568 21.72 -20.82 30.89
CA ARG A 568 21.65 -20.00 32.11
C ARG A 568 22.59 -20.53 33.19
N PHE A 569 23.27 -19.60 33.88
CA PHE A 569 24.13 -19.88 35.02
C PHE A 569 24.12 -18.70 36.00
N LYS A 570 24.70 -18.91 37.19
CA LYS A 570 24.93 -17.84 38.16
C LYS A 570 26.42 -17.65 38.32
N ALA A 571 26.91 -16.47 38.03
CA ALA A 571 28.28 -16.06 38.30
C ALA A 571 28.36 -15.42 39.69
N ALA A 572 29.33 -15.79 40.51
CA ALA A 572 29.64 -15.16 41.79
C ALA A 572 30.24 -13.73 41.58
N ALA A 573 30.61 -13.04 42.65
CA ALA A 573 31.49 -11.89 42.53
C ALA A 573 32.91 -12.36 42.23
N GLY A 574 33.64 -11.72 41.32
CA GLY A 574 35.01 -12.07 40.94
C GLY A 574 35.16 -12.31 39.43
N GLU A 575 36.32 -12.87 39.10
CA GLU A 575 36.66 -13.25 37.71
C GLU A 575 36.08 -14.62 37.37
N HIS A 576 35.65 -14.74 36.13
CA HIS A 576 35.08 -15.95 35.56
C HIS A 576 35.62 -16.21 34.16
N GLU A 577 35.58 -17.46 33.73
CA GLU A 577 36.01 -17.84 32.39
C GLU A 577 34.95 -18.70 31.68
N ILE A 578 34.66 -18.37 30.42
CA ILE A 578 33.91 -19.22 29.50
C ILE A 578 34.87 -19.84 28.51
N VAL A 579 34.74 -21.15 28.32
CA VAL A 579 35.45 -21.89 27.28
C VAL A 579 34.43 -22.62 26.41
N VAL A 580 34.62 -22.52 25.09
CA VAL A 580 33.75 -23.15 24.08
C VAL A 580 34.64 -23.99 23.15
N ALA A 581 34.37 -25.28 23.05
CA ALA A 581 34.96 -26.17 22.06
C ALA A 581 34.01 -26.29 20.87
N LEU A 582 34.48 -26.00 19.67
CA LEU A 582 33.76 -26.17 18.38
C LEU A 582 34.44 -27.33 17.62
N GLY A 583 33.65 -28.30 17.18
CA GLY A 583 34.10 -29.32 16.22
C GLY A 583 34.03 -28.78 14.81
N THR A 584 35.07 -29.00 14.01
CA THR A 584 35.17 -28.52 12.64
C THR A 584 34.19 -29.20 11.69
N ASN A 585 33.58 -30.30 12.11
CA ASN A 585 32.60 -31.06 11.33
C ASN A 585 33.07 -31.30 9.89
N HIS A 586 34.28 -31.89 9.78
CA HIS A 586 34.94 -32.16 8.49
C HIS A 586 35.10 -30.92 7.59
N GLY A 587 35.35 -29.74 8.19
CA GLY A 587 35.53 -28.47 7.50
C GLY A 587 34.21 -27.71 7.22
N ALA A 588 33.07 -28.26 7.60
CA ALA A 588 31.76 -27.61 7.38
C ALA A 588 31.39 -26.57 8.46
N ALA A 589 32.04 -26.58 9.62
CA ALA A 589 31.84 -25.61 10.69
C ALA A 589 32.91 -24.50 10.64
N TRP A 590 32.53 -23.24 10.82
CA TRP A 590 33.39 -22.10 10.59
C TRP A 590 33.63 -21.23 11.83
N GLY A 591 32.73 -21.27 12.82
CA GLY A 591 32.92 -20.39 13.98
C GLY A 591 31.73 -20.30 14.93
N VAL A 592 31.77 -19.24 15.75
CA VAL A 592 30.79 -19.01 16.81
C VAL A 592 30.39 -17.55 16.93
N PHE A 593 29.13 -17.30 17.38
CA PHE A 593 28.70 -16.04 17.98
C PHE A 593 28.71 -16.17 19.49
N LEU A 594 29.22 -15.19 20.20
CA LEU A 594 29.35 -15.20 21.66
C LEU A 594 28.79 -13.92 22.26
N ARG A 595 27.87 -14.03 23.22
CA ARG A 595 27.46 -12.91 24.07
C ARG A 595 26.95 -13.39 25.44
N LEU A 596 27.04 -12.51 26.42
CA LEU A 596 26.45 -12.72 27.73
C LEU A 596 25.18 -11.86 27.86
N GLU A 597 24.12 -12.43 28.39
CA GLU A 597 22.91 -11.70 28.75
C GLU A 597 22.57 -11.90 30.23
N ARG A 598 21.80 -11.00 30.79
CA ARG A 598 21.17 -11.19 32.10
C ARG A 598 19.77 -11.78 31.94
N PHE A 599 19.42 -12.68 32.84
CA PHE A 599 18.04 -13.13 32.99
C PHE A 599 17.40 -12.62 34.28
N GLY A 600 16.07 -12.79 34.42
CA GLY A 600 15.31 -12.26 35.54
C GLY A 600 15.12 -10.75 35.53
N LEU A 601 15.27 -10.08 34.39
CA LEU A 601 15.06 -8.65 34.19
C LEU A 601 13.57 -8.34 34.10
N THR A 602 13.18 -7.15 34.55
CA THR A 602 11.83 -6.60 34.34
C THR A 602 11.60 -6.25 32.87
N LYS A 603 10.32 -6.19 32.45
CA LYS A 603 9.96 -5.79 31.08
C LYS A 603 10.50 -4.39 30.74
N ALA A 604 10.54 -3.47 31.71
CA ALA A 604 11.08 -2.12 31.51
C ALA A 604 12.60 -2.13 31.25
N GLN A 605 13.36 -2.99 31.95
CA GLN A 605 14.80 -3.16 31.74
C GLN A 605 15.09 -3.80 30.38
N LEU A 606 14.32 -4.81 29.99
CA LEU A 606 14.45 -5.43 28.67
C LEU A 606 14.22 -4.45 27.52
N LEU A 607 13.23 -3.56 27.66
CA LEU A 607 12.93 -2.52 26.65
C LEU A 607 14.00 -1.42 26.59
N LYS A 608 14.58 -1.03 27.75
CA LYS A 608 15.63 -0.01 27.83
C LYS A 608 17.02 -0.52 27.41
N GLY A 609 17.19 -1.84 27.41
CA GLY A 609 18.42 -2.49 26.99
C GLY A 609 19.56 -2.53 28.04
N PRO A 610 20.74 -3.04 27.66
CA PRO A 610 21.88 -3.32 28.56
C PRO A 610 22.37 -2.13 29.37
N ALA A 611 22.23 -0.91 28.86
CA ALA A 611 22.60 0.31 29.61
C ALA A 611 21.71 0.56 30.86
N SER A 612 20.59 -0.12 31.01
CA SER A 612 19.65 0.07 32.13
C SER A 612 19.85 -0.89 33.30
N TYR A 613 20.83 -1.80 33.20
CA TYR A 613 21.14 -2.78 34.25
C TYR A 613 22.64 -3.16 34.24
N VAL A 614 23.10 -3.67 35.37
CA VAL A 614 24.53 -4.05 35.52
C VAL A 614 24.83 -5.26 34.64
N MET A 615 25.85 -5.17 33.81
CA MET A 615 26.44 -6.27 33.04
C MET A 615 27.84 -6.61 33.60
N PRO A 616 28.34 -7.83 33.36
CA PRO A 616 29.73 -8.13 33.67
C PRO A 616 30.64 -7.32 32.74
N GLU A 617 31.86 -7.05 33.25
CA GLU A 617 32.95 -6.43 32.46
C GLU A 617 33.69 -7.56 31.73
N ILE A 618 33.82 -7.45 30.41
CA ILE A 618 34.59 -8.41 29.60
C ILE A 618 36.06 -8.05 29.76
N LEU A 619 36.88 -9.01 30.16
CA LEU A 619 38.31 -8.86 30.30
C LEU A 619 39.02 -9.32 29.03
N GLU A 620 40.22 -8.78 28.79
CA GLU A 620 41.07 -9.18 27.65
C GLU A 620 41.62 -10.60 27.80
#